data_b7c78054fecced3a044216120b63f21d
#
_entry.id   b7c78054fecced3a044216120b63f21d
#
_cell.length_a   1.000
_cell.length_b   1.000
_cell.length_c   1.000
_cell.angle_alpha   90.00
_cell.angle_beta   90.00
_cell.angle_gamma   90.00
#
_symmetry.space_group_name_H-M   'P 1'
#
loop_
_entity.id
_entity.type
_entity.pdbx_description
1 polymer ?
#
loop_
_entity_poly.entity_id
_entity_poly.type
_entity_poly.pdbx_seq_one_letter_code
_entity_poly.pdbx_strand_id
1 'polypeptide(L)'
;VANPNTNKKTTMTPLERSFLQALVENLPSSTAFTLPTAASYERVKDGIWACGTYACWGKDNRETAVRLTGPPGGHHFELRTIDGTANPHIAITTILGLGLVGIEKGLELKMDEVEELAVDLSAEEREKRGIVRQFPRTLSAARDIARNDATINDVLGKDFVQKYLGVNEVCDMY
;
A
#
# COMPACT_ATOMS: atom_id res chain seq x y z
N VAL A 1 7.35 -25.57 13.99
CA VAL A 1 6.35 -26.36 13.27
C VAL A 1 5.99 -25.58 12.03
N ALA A 2 6.40 -26.07 10.84
CA ALA A 2 6.09 -25.41 9.58
C ALA A 2 4.56 -25.34 9.41
N ASN A 3 4.04 -24.16 9.09
CA ASN A 3 2.63 -23.95 8.81
C ASN A 3 2.26 -24.75 7.56
N PRO A 4 1.34 -25.72 7.61
CA PRO A 4 0.99 -26.56 6.46
C PRO A 4 0.32 -25.80 5.31
N ASN A 5 -0.07 -24.54 5.51
CA ASN A 5 -0.62 -23.67 4.47
C ASN A 5 0.43 -22.94 3.60
N THR A 6 1.72 -23.06 3.91
CA THR A 6 2.78 -22.38 3.13
C THR A 6 2.95 -22.94 1.71
N ASN A 7 2.39 -24.09 1.38
CA ASN A 7 2.46 -24.68 0.04
C ASN A 7 1.35 -24.21 -0.93
N LYS A 8 0.36 -23.44 -0.48
CA LYS A 8 -0.54 -22.68 -1.36
C LYS A 8 0.06 -21.32 -1.77
N LYS A 9 1.34 -21.10 -1.47
CA LYS A 9 2.07 -19.88 -1.78
C LYS A 9 2.05 -19.62 -3.27
N THR A 10 1.04 -18.86 -3.58
CA THR A 10 1.04 -17.86 -4.63
C THR A 10 1.63 -18.37 -5.93
N THR A 11 0.77 -18.49 -6.87
CA THR A 11 1.07 -18.58 -8.28
C THR A 11 1.83 -17.35 -8.80
N MET A 12 2.19 -16.40 -7.91
CA MET A 12 3.00 -15.21 -8.21
C MET A 12 4.46 -15.58 -8.52
N THR A 13 4.97 -14.98 -9.58
CA THR A 13 6.39 -15.02 -9.92
C THR A 13 7.25 -14.31 -8.86
N PRO A 14 8.58 -14.55 -8.82
CA PRO A 14 9.47 -13.80 -7.94
C PRO A 14 9.39 -12.29 -8.13
N LEU A 15 9.24 -11.81 -9.38
CA LEU A 15 9.10 -10.39 -9.68
C LEU A 15 7.82 -9.79 -9.11
N GLU A 16 6.69 -10.50 -9.25
CA GLU A 16 5.41 -10.06 -8.66
C GLU A 16 5.49 -9.99 -7.14
N ARG A 17 6.14 -10.97 -6.50
CA ARG A 17 6.36 -10.95 -5.04
C ARG A 17 7.22 -9.79 -4.58
N SER A 18 8.32 -9.52 -5.30
CA SER A 18 9.22 -8.40 -4.98
C SER A 18 8.53 -7.05 -5.16
N PHE A 19 7.74 -6.90 -6.24
CA PHE A 19 6.91 -5.72 -6.48
C PHE A 19 5.92 -5.50 -5.35
N LEU A 20 5.17 -6.54 -4.99
CA LEU A 20 4.14 -6.49 -3.96
C LEU A 20 4.72 -6.18 -2.58
N GLN A 21 5.87 -6.77 -2.22
CA GLN A 21 6.53 -6.50 -0.94
C GLN A 21 6.86 -5.02 -0.79
N ALA A 22 7.54 -4.43 -1.77
CA ALA A 22 7.87 -3.01 -1.72
C ALA A 22 6.63 -2.13 -1.70
N LEU A 23 5.60 -2.50 -2.45
CA LEU A 23 4.36 -1.76 -2.50
C LEU A 23 3.69 -1.74 -1.12
N VAL A 24 3.42 -2.90 -0.50
CA VAL A 24 2.74 -2.96 0.80
C VAL A 24 3.53 -2.29 1.93
N GLU A 25 4.86 -2.36 1.89
CA GLU A 25 5.72 -1.67 2.86
C GLU A 25 5.61 -0.14 2.78
N ASN A 26 5.38 0.41 1.60
CA ASN A 26 5.39 1.86 1.37
C ASN A 26 3.98 2.44 1.09
N LEU A 27 2.92 1.63 1.15
CA LEU A 27 1.56 2.13 0.97
C LEU A 27 1.18 3.27 1.91
N PRO A 28 1.49 3.23 3.23
CA PRO A 28 1.16 4.35 4.10
C PRO A 28 1.77 5.68 3.66
N SER A 29 3.01 5.66 3.17
CA SER A 29 3.71 6.83 2.65
C SER A 29 3.15 7.30 1.30
N SER A 30 2.64 6.37 0.48
CA SER A 30 2.08 6.69 -0.84
C SER A 30 0.73 7.39 -0.76
N THR A 31 0.00 7.28 0.37
CA THR A 31 -1.36 7.83 0.48
C THR A 31 -1.44 9.34 0.31
N ALA A 32 -0.40 10.10 0.64
CA ALA A 32 -0.35 11.54 0.38
C ALA A 32 -0.48 11.89 -1.12
N PHE A 33 -0.16 10.95 -2.02
CA PHE A 33 -0.21 11.10 -3.48
C PHE A 33 -1.41 10.41 -4.11
N THR A 34 -1.94 9.38 -3.46
CA THR A 34 -3.06 8.56 -3.97
C THR A 34 -4.40 8.92 -3.32
N LEU A 35 -4.39 9.54 -2.14
CA LEU A 35 -5.53 10.05 -1.38
C LEU A 35 -5.27 11.51 -0.96
N PRO A 36 -5.21 12.46 -1.91
CA PRO A 36 -4.61 13.78 -1.70
C PRO A 36 -5.54 14.81 -1.05
N THR A 37 -6.71 14.41 -0.58
CA THR A 37 -7.68 15.30 0.09
C THR A 37 -8.05 14.79 1.48
N ALA A 38 -8.45 15.69 2.38
CA ALA A 38 -8.91 15.29 3.72
C ALA A 38 -10.09 14.32 3.66
N ALA A 39 -11.03 14.55 2.75
CA ALA A 39 -12.20 13.69 2.54
C ALA A 39 -11.86 12.26 2.11
N SER A 40 -10.71 12.05 1.43
CA SER A 40 -10.25 10.73 1.00
C SER A 40 -10.05 9.77 2.19
N TYR A 41 -9.64 10.30 3.35
CA TYR A 41 -9.36 9.50 4.55
C TYR A 41 -10.61 9.02 5.29
N GLU A 42 -11.79 9.57 4.97
CA GLU A 42 -13.05 9.04 5.48
C GLU A 42 -13.35 7.64 4.95
N ARG A 43 -12.73 7.25 3.84
CA ARG A 43 -12.84 5.92 3.25
C ARG A 43 -11.83 4.91 3.79
N VAL A 44 -10.83 5.34 4.55
CA VAL A 44 -9.83 4.45 5.19
C VAL A 44 -10.45 3.87 6.46
N LYS A 45 -11.33 2.90 6.27
CA LYS A 45 -12.13 2.25 7.32
C LYS A 45 -12.22 0.75 7.05
N ASP A 46 -12.38 -0.01 8.12
CA ASP A 46 -12.61 -1.45 8.06
C ASP A 46 -14.09 -1.77 7.87
N GLY A 47 -14.41 -2.90 7.25
CA GLY A 47 -15.76 -3.43 7.11
C GLY A 47 -16.66 -2.70 6.11
N ILE A 48 -16.11 -1.86 5.23
CA ILE A 48 -16.88 -1.13 4.21
C ILE A 48 -16.46 -1.47 2.77
N TRP A 49 -15.71 -2.54 2.61
CA TRP A 49 -15.19 -3.04 1.33
C TRP A 49 -14.36 -2.02 0.55
N ALA A 50 -13.63 -1.16 1.26
CA ALA A 50 -12.76 -0.16 0.66
C ALA A 50 -11.31 -0.66 0.56
N CYS A 51 -10.54 -0.55 1.64
CA CYS A 51 -9.13 -0.96 1.68
C CYS A 51 -8.70 -1.46 3.07
N GLY A 52 -9.59 -1.38 4.06
CA GLY A 52 -9.23 -1.59 5.45
C GLY A 52 -8.31 -0.49 6.00
N THR A 53 -7.82 -0.69 7.21
CA THR A 53 -6.93 0.26 7.90
C THR A 53 -5.47 -0.21 7.98
N TYR A 54 -5.19 -1.42 7.49
CA TYR A 54 -3.85 -2.01 7.46
C TYR A 54 -3.30 -2.10 6.04
N ALA A 55 -2.01 -1.81 5.88
CA ALA A 55 -1.30 -2.03 4.64
C ALA A 55 -1.05 -3.53 4.46
N CYS A 56 -1.95 -4.22 3.77
CA CYS A 56 -1.90 -5.65 3.54
C CYS A 56 -2.40 -6.00 2.13
N TRP A 57 -2.24 -7.25 1.75
CA TRP A 57 -2.70 -7.80 0.49
C TRP A 57 -3.51 -9.09 0.68
N GLY A 58 -4.37 -9.38 -0.26
CA GLY A 58 -5.13 -10.63 -0.27
C GLY A 58 -5.60 -10.98 -1.68
N LYS A 59 -5.86 -12.26 -1.91
CA LYS A 59 -6.42 -12.75 -3.17
C LYS A 59 -7.94 -12.59 -3.12
N ASP A 60 -8.47 -11.88 -4.11
CA ASP A 60 -9.91 -11.62 -4.23
C ASP A 60 -10.56 -10.97 -2.99
N ASN A 61 -9.77 -10.49 -2.02
CA ASN A 61 -10.23 -9.85 -0.80
C ASN A 61 -10.39 -8.32 -1.00
N ARG A 62 -11.61 -7.80 -0.81
CA ARG A 62 -11.94 -6.38 -0.96
C ARG A 62 -11.62 -5.53 0.27
N GLU A 63 -11.25 -6.15 1.38
CA GLU A 63 -10.86 -5.48 2.62
C GLU A 63 -9.33 -5.31 2.74
N THR A 64 -8.60 -5.66 1.68
CA THR A 64 -7.15 -5.44 1.64
C THR A 64 -6.79 -4.27 0.73
N ALA A 65 -5.71 -3.58 1.07
CA ALA A 65 -5.21 -2.42 0.33
C ALA A 65 -4.72 -2.78 -1.08
N VAL A 66 -4.15 -3.97 -1.24
CA VAL A 66 -3.78 -4.54 -2.53
C VAL A 66 -4.51 -5.85 -2.72
N ARG A 67 -5.33 -5.93 -3.76
CA ARG A 67 -6.01 -7.16 -4.14
C ARG A 67 -5.29 -7.81 -5.31
N LEU A 68 -4.84 -9.05 -5.12
CA LEU A 68 -4.37 -9.89 -6.19
C LEU A 68 -5.57 -10.53 -6.88
N THR A 69 -5.66 -10.42 -8.19
CA THR A 69 -6.70 -11.07 -9.00
C THR A 69 -6.11 -11.72 -10.25
N GLY A 70 -6.91 -12.53 -10.92
CA GLY A 70 -6.52 -13.23 -12.14
C GLY A 70 -5.90 -14.61 -11.92
N PRO A 71 -5.81 -15.42 -12.99
CA PRO A 71 -5.22 -16.75 -12.96
C PRO A 71 -3.68 -16.68 -12.92
N PRO A 72 -3.01 -17.80 -12.60
CA PRO A 72 -1.56 -17.92 -12.75
C PRO A 72 -1.09 -17.50 -14.16
N GLY A 73 -0.07 -16.63 -14.22
CA GLY A 73 0.44 -16.08 -15.49
C GLY A 73 -0.40 -14.94 -16.09
N GLY A 74 -1.50 -14.59 -15.45
CA GLY A 74 -2.37 -13.46 -15.81
C GLY A 74 -2.79 -12.65 -14.58
N HIS A 75 -1.93 -12.63 -13.56
CA HIS A 75 -2.19 -11.84 -12.35
C HIS A 75 -2.18 -10.35 -12.62
N HIS A 76 -2.98 -9.64 -11.86
CA HIS A 76 -2.88 -8.17 -11.71
C HIS A 76 -3.15 -7.77 -10.27
N PHE A 77 -2.54 -6.66 -9.87
CA PHE A 77 -2.77 -6.04 -8.58
C PHE A 77 -3.77 -4.91 -8.73
N GLU A 78 -4.83 -4.96 -7.95
CA GLU A 78 -5.77 -3.86 -7.79
C GLU A 78 -5.38 -3.07 -6.53
N LEU A 79 -4.89 -1.85 -6.74
CA LEU A 79 -4.66 -0.94 -5.63
C LEU A 79 -5.96 -0.26 -5.22
N ARG A 80 -6.29 -0.34 -3.94
CA ARG A 80 -7.56 0.15 -3.39
C ARG A 80 -7.42 1.42 -2.54
N THR A 81 -6.19 1.87 -2.31
CA THR A 81 -5.84 3.11 -1.60
C THR A 81 -5.60 4.27 -2.55
N ILE A 82 -6.49 4.44 -3.52
CA ILE A 82 -6.48 5.53 -4.48
C ILE A 82 -7.90 6.00 -4.74
N ASP A 83 -8.11 7.27 -5.03
CA ASP A 83 -9.39 7.80 -5.46
C ASP A 83 -9.27 8.76 -6.66
N GLY A 84 -10.44 9.21 -7.17
CA GLY A 84 -10.51 10.04 -8.36
C GLY A 84 -9.98 11.48 -8.20
N THR A 85 -9.61 11.90 -6.99
CA THR A 85 -9.00 13.21 -6.73
C THR A 85 -7.48 13.20 -6.92
N ALA A 86 -6.88 12.00 -6.98
CA ALA A 86 -5.46 11.85 -7.20
C ALA A 86 -5.06 12.28 -8.61
N ASN A 87 -3.93 12.96 -8.73
CA ASN A 87 -3.32 13.17 -10.05
C ASN A 87 -2.82 11.81 -10.57
N PRO A 88 -3.36 11.31 -11.71
CA PRO A 88 -3.06 9.96 -12.18
C PRO A 88 -1.60 9.75 -12.52
N HIS A 89 -0.90 10.75 -13.03
CA HIS A 89 0.53 10.65 -13.35
C HIS A 89 1.37 10.48 -12.10
N ILE A 90 1.10 11.28 -11.07
CA ILE A 90 1.83 11.20 -9.80
C ILE A 90 1.52 9.87 -9.10
N ALA A 91 0.25 9.48 -9.03
CA ALA A 91 -0.17 8.24 -8.41
C ALA A 91 0.47 7.01 -9.09
N ILE A 92 0.40 6.93 -10.43
CA ILE A 92 0.99 5.84 -11.20
C ILE A 92 2.52 5.82 -11.03
N THR A 93 3.18 6.97 -11.11
CA THR A 93 4.64 7.07 -10.90
C THR A 93 5.03 6.58 -9.52
N THR A 94 4.27 6.97 -8.49
CA THR A 94 4.52 6.52 -7.12
C THR A 94 4.38 5.00 -7.00
N ILE A 95 3.27 4.44 -7.47
CA ILE A 95 2.98 3.00 -7.33
C ILE A 95 3.98 2.15 -8.12
N LEU A 96 4.21 2.49 -9.39
CA LEU A 96 5.14 1.75 -10.23
C LEU A 96 6.58 1.91 -9.75
N GLY A 97 6.98 3.12 -9.35
CA GLY A 97 8.32 3.38 -8.82
C GLY A 97 8.62 2.56 -7.57
N LEU A 98 7.69 2.51 -6.61
CA LEU A 98 7.82 1.68 -5.41
C LEU A 98 7.95 0.20 -5.76
N GLY A 99 7.10 -0.31 -6.65
CA GLY A 99 7.16 -1.70 -7.08
C GLY A 99 8.47 -2.05 -7.82
N LEU A 100 8.96 -1.15 -8.67
CA LEU A 100 10.23 -1.32 -9.38
C LEU A 100 11.43 -1.36 -8.42
N VAL A 101 11.44 -0.51 -7.38
CA VAL A 101 12.45 -0.59 -6.31
C VAL A 101 12.46 -1.98 -5.66
N GLY A 102 11.29 -2.58 -5.45
CA GLY A 102 11.18 -3.94 -4.93
C GLY A 102 11.81 -4.98 -5.84
N ILE A 103 11.52 -4.90 -7.13
CA ILE A 103 12.08 -5.80 -8.15
C ILE A 103 13.60 -5.62 -8.22
N GLU A 104 14.08 -4.39 -8.29
CA GLU A 104 15.51 -4.08 -8.39
C GLU A 104 16.32 -4.60 -7.18
N LYS A 105 15.72 -4.49 -5.98
CA LYS A 105 16.32 -5.01 -4.75
C LYS A 105 16.10 -6.52 -4.53
N GLY A 106 15.28 -7.17 -5.36
CA GLY A 106 14.95 -8.59 -5.22
C GLY A 106 14.27 -8.91 -3.88
N LEU A 107 13.36 -8.02 -3.42
CA LEU A 107 12.74 -8.17 -2.10
C LEU A 107 11.93 -9.46 -2.01
N GLU A 108 12.09 -10.17 -0.92
CA GLU A 108 11.28 -11.34 -0.61
C GLU A 108 9.94 -10.93 0.00
N LEU A 109 8.83 -11.52 -0.46
CA LEU A 109 7.51 -11.29 0.11
C LEU A 109 7.42 -11.97 1.49
N LYS A 110 7.42 -11.15 2.54
CA LYS A 110 7.37 -11.58 3.94
C LYS A 110 5.95 -11.65 4.48
N MET A 111 5.07 -10.82 3.93
CA MET A 111 3.68 -10.74 4.36
C MET A 111 2.89 -11.93 3.81
N ASP A 112 2.13 -12.59 4.69
CA ASP A 112 1.20 -13.64 4.29
C ASP A 112 -0.09 -13.05 3.69
N GLU A 113 -0.78 -13.85 2.88
CA GLU A 113 -2.10 -13.52 2.33
C GLU A 113 -3.12 -13.32 3.45
N VAL A 114 -3.98 -12.31 3.30
CA VAL A 114 -5.07 -11.99 4.24
C VAL A 114 -6.40 -12.36 3.59
N GLU A 115 -7.08 -13.34 4.15
CA GLU A 115 -8.39 -13.83 3.67
C GLU A 115 -9.55 -13.16 4.40
N GLU A 116 -9.35 -12.75 5.66
CA GLU A 116 -10.30 -12.09 6.55
C GLU A 116 -10.08 -10.57 6.66
N LEU A 117 -10.81 -9.91 7.54
CA LEU A 117 -10.54 -8.52 7.93
C LEU A 117 -9.26 -8.46 8.78
N ALA A 118 -8.26 -7.70 8.35
CA ALA A 118 -7.01 -7.56 9.10
C ALA A 118 -7.20 -6.98 10.51
N VAL A 119 -8.27 -6.20 10.73
CA VAL A 119 -8.62 -5.62 12.03
C VAL A 119 -9.11 -6.68 13.01
N ASP A 120 -9.74 -7.76 12.54
CA ASP A 120 -10.26 -8.84 13.38
C ASP A 120 -9.17 -9.79 13.90
N LEU A 121 -7.99 -9.75 13.28
CA LEU A 121 -6.82 -10.50 13.76
C LEU A 121 -6.29 -9.90 15.06
N SER A 122 -5.80 -10.73 15.96
CA SER A 122 -5.06 -10.26 17.14
C SER A 122 -3.75 -9.55 16.71
N ALA A 123 -3.19 -8.73 17.60
CA ALA A 123 -1.91 -8.07 17.32
C ALA A 123 -0.79 -9.08 17.03
N GLU A 124 -0.75 -10.18 17.77
CA GLU A 124 0.23 -11.25 17.59
C GLU A 124 0.07 -11.94 16.23
N GLU A 125 -1.16 -12.21 15.80
CA GLU A 125 -1.44 -12.80 14.48
C GLU A 125 -1.06 -11.87 13.34
N ARG A 126 -1.34 -10.58 13.46
CA ARG A 126 -0.92 -9.58 12.47
C ARG A 126 0.60 -9.55 12.35
N GLU A 127 1.32 -9.45 13.47
CA GLU A 127 2.78 -9.43 13.49
C GLU A 127 3.35 -10.70 12.86
N LYS A 128 2.83 -11.87 13.22
CA LYS A 128 3.24 -13.16 12.66
C LYS A 128 3.05 -13.25 11.15
N ARG A 129 2.00 -12.61 10.61
CA ARG A 129 1.71 -12.56 9.18
C ARG A 129 2.41 -11.40 8.46
N GLY A 130 3.20 -10.60 9.18
CA GLY A 130 3.91 -9.44 8.63
C GLY A 130 3.03 -8.21 8.42
N ILE A 131 1.82 -8.15 9.00
CA ILE A 131 0.90 -7.03 8.90
C ILE A 131 1.20 -6.05 10.03
N VAL A 132 2.21 -5.21 9.82
CA VAL A 132 2.75 -4.34 10.88
C VAL A 132 2.46 -2.85 10.69
N ARG A 133 1.95 -2.46 9.51
CA ARG A 133 1.75 -1.05 9.16
C ARG A 133 0.27 -0.71 9.02
N GLN A 134 -0.12 0.42 9.63
CA GLN A 134 -1.44 1.01 9.45
C GLN A 134 -1.36 2.22 8.53
N PHE A 135 -2.47 2.52 7.87
CA PHE A 135 -2.64 3.75 7.13
C PHE A 135 -2.77 4.96 8.06
N PRO A 136 -2.24 6.12 7.66
CA PRO A 136 -2.54 7.37 8.34
C PRO A 136 -4.05 7.62 8.30
N ARG A 137 -4.58 8.25 9.36
CA ARG A 137 -6.01 8.51 9.49
C ARG A 137 -6.39 9.92 9.02
N THR A 138 -5.40 10.72 8.67
CA THR A 138 -5.58 12.10 8.19
C THR A 138 -4.59 12.43 7.10
N LEU A 139 -4.93 13.38 6.25
CA LEU A 139 -4.05 13.88 5.21
C LEU A 139 -2.76 14.50 5.80
N SER A 140 -2.86 15.21 6.93
CA SER A 140 -1.68 15.76 7.61
C SER A 140 -0.70 14.66 8.02
N ALA A 141 -1.18 13.58 8.65
CA ALA A 141 -0.35 12.44 9.03
C ALA A 141 0.27 11.76 7.80
N ALA A 142 -0.47 11.67 6.69
CA ALA A 142 0.05 11.12 5.44
C ALA A 142 1.19 11.97 4.87
N ARG A 143 1.04 13.29 4.88
CA ARG A 143 2.10 14.23 4.46
C ARG A 143 3.36 14.07 5.30
N ASP A 144 3.22 13.94 6.62
CA ASP A 144 4.35 13.78 7.53
C ASP A 144 5.11 12.47 7.28
N ILE A 145 4.38 11.37 7.07
CA ILE A 145 4.99 10.09 6.72
C ILE A 145 5.71 10.20 5.36
N ALA A 146 5.05 10.71 4.33
CA ALA A 146 5.61 10.83 2.98
C ALA A 146 6.86 11.73 2.95
N ARG A 147 6.85 12.84 3.68
CA ARG A 147 7.99 13.79 3.75
C ARG A 147 9.26 13.13 4.26
N ASN A 148 9.13 12.18 5.18
CA ASN A 148 10.24 11.51 5.85
C ASN A 148 10.57 10.12 5.29
N ASP A 149 9.81 9.64 4.30
CA ASP A 149 10.03 8.33 3.70
C ASP A 149 11.15 8.39 2.66
N ALA A 150 12.25 7.66 2.92
CA ALA A 150 13.41 7.65 2.04
C ALA A 150 13.08 7.07 0.66
N THR A 151 12.28 6.00 0.61
CA THR A 151 11.93 5.33 -0.66
C THR A 151 11.05 6.23 -1.54
N ILE A 152 10.09 6.93 -0.96
CA ILE A 152 9.27 7.93 -1.67
C ILE A 152 10.16 9.06 -2.21
N ASN A 153 11.10 9.56 -1.39
CA ASN A 153 12.02 10.61 -1.80
C ASN A 153 12.98 10.16 -2.91
N ASP A 154 13.39 8.90 -2.92
CA ASP A 154 14.21 8.33 -3.99
C ASP A 154 13.41 8.15 -5.28
N VAL A 155 12.16 7.66 -5.19
CA VAL A 155 11.29 7.40 -6.35
C VAL A 155 10.83 8.69 -7.03
N LEU A 156 10.36 9.67 -6.27
CA LEU A 156 9.77 10.90 -6.81
C LEU A 156 10.75 12.07 -6.89
N GLY A 157 11.87 11.98 -6.20
CA GLY A 157 12.80 13.09 -6.00
C GLY A 157 12.42 13.97 -4.82
N LYS A 158 13.34 14.14 -3.89
CA LYS A 158 13.13 14.90 -2.63
C LYS A 158 12.58 16.31 -2.85
N ASP A 159 13.10 17.03 -3.83
CA ASP A 159 12.65 18.39 -4.15
C ASP A 159 11.20 18.41 -4.63
N PHE A 160 10.82 17.48 -5.50
CA PHE A 160 9.43 17.31 -5.95
C PHE A 160 8.51 17.00 -4.77
N VAL A 161 8.87 16.03 -3.92
CA VAL A 161 8.06 15.64 -2.75
C VAL A 161 7.81 16.85 -1.85
N GLN A 162 8.84 17.62 -1.51
CA GLN A 162 8.70 18.81 -0.66
C GLN A 162 7.76 19.86 -1.27
N LYS A 163 7.92 20.15 -2.56
CA LYS A 163 7.07 21.11 -3.27
C LYS A 163 5.62 20.64 -3.37
N TYR A 164 5.41 19.38 -3.76
CA TYR A 164 4.07 18.81 -3.86
C TYR A 164 3.33 18.86 -2.52
N LEU A 165 3.97 18.37 -1.45
CA LEU A 165 3.37 18.37 -0.11
C LEU A 165 3.11 19.77 0.42
N GLY A 166 3.99 20.74 0.15
CA GLY A 166 3.79 22.14 0.53
C GLY A 166 2.57 22.75 -0.19
N VAL A 167 2.41 22.52 -1.49
CA VAL A 167 1.23 23.00 -2.24
C VAL A 167 -0.04 22.32 -1.72
N ASN A 168 0.00 20.99 -1.51
CA ASN A 168 -1.13 20.26 -0.98
C ASN A 168 -1.57 20.73 0.40
N GLU A 169 -0.63 21.11 1.26
CA GLU A 169 -0.89 21.67 2.59
C GLU A 169 -1.61 23.02 2.52
N VAL A 170 -1.19 23.91 1.63
CA VAL A 170 -1.85 25.19 1.42
C VAL A 170 -3.27 25.01 0.86
N CYS A 171 -3.46 24.10 -0.11
CA CYS A 171 -4.78 23.82 -0.68
C CYS A 171 -5.77 23.19 0.33
N ASP A 172 -5.28 22.49 1.34
CA ASP A 172 -6.10 21.84 2.38
C ASP A 172 -6.61 22.85 3.44
N MET A 173 -6.04 24.08 3.48
CA MET A 173 -6.46 25.14 4.41
C MET A 173 -7.66 25.97 3.92
N TYR A 174 -8.06 25.83 2.67
CA TYR A 174 -9.14 26.56 2.00
C TYR A 174 -10.25 25.62 1.53
#